data_859d1e94b077ac9507947dc3c62c0203
#
_entry.id   859d1e94b077ac9507947dc3c62c0203
#
_cell.length_a   1.000
_cell.length_b   1.000
_cell.length_c   1.000
_cell.angle_alpha   90.00
_cell.angle_beta   90.00
_cell.angle_gamma   90.00
#
_symmetry.space_group_name_H-M   'P 1'
#
loop_
_entity.id
_entity.type
_entity.pdbx_description
1 polymer ?
#
loop_
_entity_poly.entity_id
_entity_poly.type
_entity_poly.pdbx_seq_one_letter_code
_entity_poly.pdbx_strand_id
1 'polypeptide(L)'
;MAEKIATREAFGKAIAALSAEHPELIVLDADLAGATKSGEFKKACPEHFLDMGIAEADMVGVAAGLAACGKKPFCCSFAMFTAGRAYEQVRNSVAYPRLNVKVVGSHGGLSVGEDGATHQCVEDLALMRVIPGMTVVNPCDGAEMRAAVQALIDYDGPAYLRLGRSAVETVTEYESGKHTF
;
A
#
# COMPACT_ATOMS: atom_id res chain seq x y z
N MET A 1 13.17 -25.76 -3.58
CA MET A 1 12.90 -24.91 -2.41
C MET A 1 11.85 -23.92 -2.83
N ALA A 2 10.82 -23.70 -2.01
CA ALA A 2 9.81 -22.66 -2.31
C ALA A 2 10.50 -21.29 -2.44
N GLU A 3 10.00 -20.46 -3.34
CA GLU A 3 10.48 -19.09 -3.50
C GLU A 3 10.22 -18.30 -2.21
N LYS A 4 11.22 -17.56 -1.73
CA LYS A 4 11.08 -16.66 -0.57
C LYS A 4 11.18 -15.22 -1.05
N ILE A 5 10.14 -14.43 -0.80
CA ILE A 5 10.10 -13.01 -1.15
C ILE A 5 9.37 -12.23 -0.04
N ALA A 6 9.83 -11.01 0.25
CA ALA A 6 9.10 -10.11 1.12
C ALA A 6 7.84 -9.58 0.41
N THR A 7 6.72 -9.47 1.12
CA THR A 7 5.47 -8.97 0.50
C THR A 7 5.63 -7.54 -0.01
N ARG A 8 6.47 -6.69 0.63
CA ARG A 8 6.82 -5.36 0.08
C ARG A 8 7.55 -5.42 -1.26
N GLU A 9 8.43 -6.42 -1.47
CA GLU A 9 9.14 -6.58 -2.75
C GLU A 9 8.21 -7.08 -3.85
N ALA A 10 7.30 -7.99 -3.49
CA ALA A 10 6.26 -8.46 -4.40
C ALA A 10 5.31 -7.32 -4.79
N PHE A 11 4.94 -6.44 -3.84
CA PHE A 11 4.17 -5.23 -4.09
C PHE A 11 4.85 -4.31 -5.11
N GLY A 12 6.12 -3.94 -4.85
CA GLY A 12 6.85 -3.04 -5.74
C GLY A 12 6.94 -3.56 -7.18
N LYS A 13 7.23 -4.86 -7.34
CA LYS A 13 7.26 -5.52 -8.66
C LYS A 13 5.89 -5.54 -9.33
N ALA A 14 4.83 -5.86 -8.57
CA ALA A 14 3.48 -5.97 -9.11
C ALA A 14 2.95 -4.61 -9.60
N ILE A 15 3.05 -3.56 -8.78
CA ILE A 15 2.53 -2.24 -9.15
C ILE A 15 3.34 -1.61 -10.29
N ALA A 16 4.64 -1.86 -10.37
CA ALA A 16 5.48 -1.42 -11.48
C ALA A 16 5.10 -2.13 -12.80
N ALA A 17 4.84 -3.44 -12.76
CA ALA A 17 4.44 -4.19 -13.94
C ALA A 17 3.09 -3.75 -14.52
N LEU A 18 2.17 -3.29 -13.68
CA LEU A 18 0.83 -2.85 -14.06
C LEU A 18 0.77 -1.37 -14.50
N SER A 19 1.86 -0.61 -14.34
CA SER A 19 1.88 0.83 -14.63
C SER A 19 1.50 1.19 -16.06
N ALA A 20 1.92 0.40 -17.05
CA ALA A 20 1.68 0.66 -18.46
C ALA A 20 0.21 0.40 -18.88
N GLU A 21 -0.49 -0.48 -18.17
CA GLU A 21 -1.88 -0.83 -18.47
C GLU A 21 -2.88 0.09 -17.75
N HIS A 22 -2.42 0.82 -16.72
CA HIS A 22 -3.25 1.64 -15.84
C HIS A 22 -2.76 3.10 -15.74
N PRO A 23 -3.01 3.94 -16.77
CA PRO A 23 -2.55 5.35 -16.78
C PRO A 23 -3.23 6.23 -15.72
N GLU A 24 -4.25 5.72 -15.04
CA GLU A 24 -4.88 6.37 -13.90
C GLU A 24 -4.14 6.15 -12.57
N LEU A 25 -3.19 5.19 -12.52
CA LEU A 25 -2.39 4.94 -11.32
C LEU A 25 -1.46 6.11 -11.01
N ILE A 26 -1.45 6.50 -9.75
CA ILE A 26 -0.47 7.43 -9.17
C ILE A 26 0.08 6.79 -7.90
N VAL A 27 1.39 6.79 -7.74
CA VAL A 27 2.01 6.31 -6.50
C VAL A 27 2.65 7.49 -5.76
N LEU A 28 2.28 7.64 -4.49
CA LEU A 28 2.85 8.64 -3.59
C LEU A 28 3.66 7.90 -2.51
N ASP A 29 4.77 8.50 -2.10
CA ASP A 29 5.60 7.95 -1.03
C ASP A 29 6.10 9.07 -0.09
N ALA A 30 6.25 8.76 1.18
CA ALA A 30 6.71 9.71 2.19
C ALA A 30 8.20 9.53 2.49
N ASP A 31 9.06 9.70 1.46
CA ASP A 31 10.53 9.61 1.53
C ASP A 31 11.07 8.23 1.97
N LEU A 32 10.30 7.17 1.71
CA LEU A 32 10.64 5.80 2.07
C LEU A 32 10.62 4.83 0.87
N ALA A 33 10.67 5.34 -0.36
CA ALA A 33 10.49 4.57 -1.59
C ALA A 33 11.43 3.36 -1.74
N GLY A 34 12.64 3.44 -1.20
CA GLY A 34 13.58 2.32 -1.15
C GLY A 34 13.14 1.21 -0.19
N ALA A 35 12.55 1.58 0.95
CA ALA A 35 12.10 0.67 1.99
C ALA A 35 10.73 0.05 1.67
N THR A 36 9.76 0.83 1.22
CA THR A 36 8.41 0.41 0.82
C THR A 36 8.41 -0.38 -0.49
N LYS A 37 9.46 -0.24 -1.30
CA LYS A 37 9.59 -0.74 -2.68
C LYS A 37 8.69 -0.03 -3.70
N SER A 38 8.03 1.05 -3.33
CA SER A 38 7.34 1.95 -4.28
C SER A 38 8.29 2.54 -5.33
N GLY A 39 9.59 2.59 -5.03
CA GLY A 39 10.65 2.99 -5.95
C GLY A 39 10.74 2.14 -7.23
N GLU A 40 10.20 0.93 -7.25
CA GLU A 40 10.11 0.14 -8.48
C GLU A 40 9.11 0.76 -9.46
N PHE A 41 7.98 1.28 -8.96
CA PHE A 41 7.04 2.05 -9.77
C PHE A 41 7.65 3.37 -10.26
N LYS A 42 8.40 4.08 -9.40
CA LYS A 42 9.14 5.30 -9.81
C LYS A 42 10.07 5.07 -10.99
N LYS A 43 10.73 3.90 -11.06
CA LYS A 43 11.60 3.53 -12.20
C LYS A 43 10.81 3.24 -13.47
N ALA A 44 9.64 2.61 -13.34
CA ALA A 44 8.80 2.21 -14.47
C ALA A 44 7.98 3.38 -15.04
N CYS A 45 7.48 4.27 -14.18
CA CYS A 45 6.57 5.36 -14.53
C CYS A 45 6.85 6.59 -13.65
N PRO A 46 7.99 7.29 -13.86
CA PRO A 46 8.41 8.39 -13.00
C PRO A 46 7.45 9.59 -13.02
N GLU A 47 6.73 9.81 -14.12
CA GLU A 47 5.76 10.90 -14.29
C GLU A 47 4.49 10.73 -13.44
N HIS A 48 4.21 9.51 -12.96
CA HIS A 48 3.09 9.20 -12.06
C HIS A 48 3.54 8.88 -10.63
N PHE A 49 4.79 9.20 -10.30
CA PHE A 49 5.33 9.04 -8.96
C PHE A 49 5.56 10.38 -8.27
N LEU A 50 5.05 10.54 -7.05
CA LEU A 50 5.23 11.73 -6.23
C LEU A 50 5.92 11.37 -4.91
N ASP A 51 7.07 11.97 -4.66
CA ASP A 51 7.70 11.94 -3.33
C ASP A 51 7.21 13.14 -2.53
N MET A 52 6.50 12.88 -1.45
CA MET A 52 5.87 13.90 -0.62
C MET A 52 6.76 14.37 0.53
N GLY A 53 7.98 13.79 0.65
CA GLY A 53 8.80 13.98 1.82
C GLY A 53 8.19 13.34 3.07
N ILE A 54 8.76 13.59 4.24
CA ILE A 54 8.30 13.03 5.53
C ILE A 54 7.01 13.77 5.99
N ALA A 55 5.93 13.58 5.24
CA ALA A 55 4.67 14.31 5.42
C ALA A 55 3.45 13.42 5.12
N GLU A 56 3.26 12.35 5.88
CA GLU A 56 2.25 11.32 5.62
C GLU A 56 0.81 11.85 5.64
N ALA A 57 0.51 12.81 6.52
CA ALA A 57 -0.80 13.43 6.58
C ALA A 57 -1.11 14.23 5.31
N ASP A 58 -0.13 14.98 4.80
CA ASP A 58 -0.24 15.71 3.53
C ASP A 58 -0.34 14.75 2.35
N MET A 59 0.49 13.69 2.33
CA MET A 59 0.43 12.63 1.31
C MET A 59 -0.98 12.03 1.18
N VAL A 60 -1.62 11.71 2.28
CA VAL A 60 -2.99 11.16 2.29
C VAL A 60 -4.00 12.21 1.82
N GLY A 61 -3.83 13.47 2.20
CA GLY A 61 -4.66 14.59 1.73
C GLY A 61 -4.57 14.80 0.22
N VAL A 62 -3.34 14.79 -0.33
CA VAL A 62 -3.09 14.88 -1.78
C VAL A 62 -3.67 13.66 -2.51
N ALA A 63 -3.48 12.45 -1.97
CA ALA A 63 -4.07 11.25 -2.53
C ALA A 63 -5.60 11.33 -2.59
N ALA A 64 -6.26 11.85 -1.55
CA ALA A 64 -7.70 12.08 -1.55
C ALA A 64 -8.14 13.04 -2.66
N GLY A 65 -7.41 14.14 -2.86
CA GLY A 65 -7.64 15.09 -3.96
C GLY A 65 -7.49 14.47 -5.35
N LEU A 66 -6.44 13.67 -5.55
CA LEU A 66 -6.21 12.93 -6.80
C LEU A 66 -7.33 11.91 -7.08
N ALA A 67 -7.79 11.20 -6.06
CA ALA A 67 -8.90 10.27 -6.19
C ALA A 67 -10.21 10.98 -6.54
N ALA A 68 -10.48 12.15 -5.97
CA ALA A 68 -11.63 12.98 -6.32
C ALA A 68 -11.58 13.47 -7.79
N CYS A 69 -10.38 13.54 -8.38
CA CYS A 69 -10.16 13.84 -9.80
C CYS A 69 -10.13 12.58 -10.71
N GLY A 70 -10.53 11.41 -10.20
CA GLY A 70 -10.63 10.17 -10.97
C GLY A 70 -9.32 9.39 -11.12
N LYS A 71 -8.27 9.73 -10.35
CA LYS A 71 -7.05 8.93 -10.29
C LYS A 71 -7.18 7.79 -9.27
N LYS A 72 -6.29 6.80 -9.38
CA LYS A 72 -6.18 5.67 -8.44
C LYS A 72 -4.87 5.77 -7.66
N PRO A 73 -4.80 6.58 -6.60
CA PRO A 73 -3.58 6.76 -5.83
C PRO A 73 -3.31 5.59 -4.86
N PHE A 74 -2.03 5.16 -4.83
CA PHE A 74 -1.45 4.30 -3.81
C PHE A 74 -0.49 5.16 -2.99
N CYS A 75 -0.78 5.40 -1.71
CA CYS A 75 0.06 6.20 -0.83
C CYS A 75 0.83 5.32 0.15
N CYS A 76 2.17 5.36 0.05
CA CYS A 76 3.09 4.41 0.66
C CYS A 76 3.93 5.06 1.76
N SER A 77 3.97 4.44 2.93
CA SER A 77 4.91 4.71 4.00
C SER A 77 4.98 3.48 4.92
N PHE A 78 5.63 3.60 6.09
CA PHE A 78 5.53 2.54 7.08
C PHE A 78 4.14 2.48 7.70
N ALA A 79 3.73 1.29 8.12
CA ALA A 79 2.42 1.05 8.73
C ALA A 79 2.17 1.98 9.94
N MET A 80 3.19 2.19 10.79
CA MET A 80 3.10 3.09 11.94
C MET A 80 2.78 4.53 11.52
N PHE A 81 3.24 4.96 10.35
CA PHE A 81 3.07 6.35 9.90
C PHE A 81 1.80 6.53 9.10
N THR A 82 1.45 5.60 8.20
CA THR A 82 0.18 5.67 7.47
C THR A 82 -1.03 5.44 8.38
N ALA A 83 -0.95 4.42 9.25
CA ALA A 83 -2.06 4.08 10.15
C ALA A 83 -2.08 4.91 11.45
N GLY A 84 -0.92 5.38 11.91
CA GLY A 84 -0.83 6.19 13.14
C GLY A 84 -0.84 7.69 12.86
N ARG A 85 0.20 8.20 12.22
CA ARG A 85 0.39 9.66 12.00
C ARG A 85 -0.68 10.26 11.10
N ALA A 86 -1.08 9.58 10.03
CA ALA A 86 -2.07 10.07 9.07
C ALA A 86 -3.50 9.52 9.32
N TYR A 87 -3.77 8.94 10.49
CA TYR A 87 -5.04 8.26 10.78
C TYR A 87 -6.27 9.14 10.56
N GLU A 88 -6.21 10.40 11.01
CA GLU A 88 -7.32 11.35 10.85
C GLU A 88 -7.63 11.59 9.37
N GLN A 89 -6.60 11.82 8.53
CA GLN A 89 -6.76 12.04 7.10
C GLN A 89 -7.27 10.78 6.39
N VAL A 90 -6.81 9.60 6.76
CA VAL A 90 -7.35 8.33 6.25
C VAL A 90 -8.84 8.22 6.59
N ARG A 91 -9.23 8.51 7.82
CA ARG A 91 -10.61 8.43 8.29
C ARG A 91 -11.52 9.47 7.61
N ASN A 92 -11.13 10.73 7.61
CA ASN A 92 -12.00 11.85 7.25
C ASN A 92 -11.86 12.27 5.78
N SER A 93 -10.65 12.24 5.22
CA SER A 93 -10.42 12.67 3.85
C SER A 93 -10.56 11.54 2.84
N VAL A 94 -10.37 10.28 3.25
CA VAL A 94 -10.41 9.11 2.36
C VAL A 94 -11.66 8.26 2.61
N ALA A 95 -11.83 7.72 3.81
CA ALA A 95 -12.87 6.72 4.08
C ALA A 95 -14.27 7.34 4.17
N TYR A 96 -14.44 8.48 4.84
CA TYR A 96 -15.74 9.13 5.00
C TYR A 96 -16.39 9.47 3.65
N PRO A 97 -15.69 10.11 2.67
CA PRO A 97 -16.22 10.35 1.34
C PRO A 97 -16.13 9.13 0.41
N ARG A 98 -15.62 7.98 0.88
CA ARG A 98 -15.42 6.74 0.12
C ARG A 98 -14.56 6.89 -1.13
N LEU A 99 -13.50 7.68 -1.05
CA LEU A 99 -12.59 7.90 -2.17
C LEU A 99 -11.74 6.66 -2.47
N ASN A 100 -11.46 6.46 -3.73
CA ASN A 100 -10.65 5.33 -4.23
C ASN A 100 -9.16 5.54 -3.98
N VAL A 101 -8.75 5.51 -2.71
CA VAL A 101 -7.35 5.62 -2.27
C VAL A 101 -6.90 4.30 -1.66
N LYS A 102 -5.72 3.83 -2.06
CA LYS A 102 -5.05 2.66 -1.46
C LYS A 102 -3.97 3.14 -0.50
N VAL A 103 -4.23 3.02 0.79
CA VAL A 103 -3.26 3.34 1.85
C VAL A 103 -2.37 2.12 2.07
N VAL A 104 -1.08 2.26 1.78
CA VAL A 104 -0.12 1.16 1.83
C VAL A 104 0.78 1.30 3.05
N GLY A 105 0.63 0.37 4.01
CA GLY A 105 1.42 0.33 5.25
C GLY A 105 2.49 -0.75 5.20
N SER A 106 3.73 -0.37 4.95
CA SER A 106 4.87 -1.29 4.95
C SER A 106 5.44 -1.48 6.35
N HIS A 107 6.20 -2.57 6.55
CA HIS A 107 6.83 -2.90 7.84
C HIS A 107 5.81 -3.08 8.99
N GLY A 108 4.62 -3.59 8.69
CA GLY A 108 3.61 -3.90 9.72
C GLY A 108 4.04 -5.03 10.65
N GLY A 109 3.66 -4.93 11.93
CA GLY A 109 3.94 -5.92 12.96
C GLY A 109 5.31 -5.76 13.62
N LEU A 110 5.86 -6.87 14.11
CA LEU A 110 7.06 -6.91 14.94
C LEU A 110 8.37 -6.98 14.13
N SER A 111 8.34 -7.51 12.90
CA SER A 111 9.54 -7.80 12.10
C SER A 111 10.01 -6.58 11.29
N VAL A 112 10.24 -5.46 11.99
CA VAL A 112 10.74 -4.20 11.40
C VAL A 112 12.27 -4.20 11.24
N GLY A 113 12.99 -4.84 12.15
CA GLY A 113 14.45 -4.89 12.20
C GLY A 113 15.06 -3.82 13.12
N GLU A 114 16.16 -3.21 12.69
CA GLU A 114 16.97 -2.28 13.50
C GLU A 114 16.25 -0.99 13.91
N ASP A 115 15.21 -0.57 13.22
CA ASP A 115 14.41 0.62 13.57
C ASP A 115 13.72 0.46 14.95
N GLY A 116 13.44 -0.78 15.35
CA GLY A 116 12.98 -1.12 16.68
C GLY A 116 11.55 -0.69 17.01
N ALA A 117 11.28 -0.59 18.32
CA ALA A 117 9.93 -0.46 18.87
C ALA A 117 9.15 0.78 18.38
N THR A 118 9.82 1.86 18.03
CA THR A 118 9.17 3.10 17.54
C THR A 118 8.56 2.94 16.15
N HIS A 119 8.99 1.92 15.40
CA HIS A 119 8.53 1.63 14.04
C HIS A 119 7.69 0.34 13.95
N GLN A 120 7.72 -0.49 15.00
CA GLN A 120 6.86 -1.68 15.10
C GLN A 120 5.40 -1.24 15.24
N CYS A 121 4.57 -1.63 14.27
CA CYS A 121 3.15 -1.30 14.27
C CYS A 121 2.32 -2.57 14.45
N VAL A 122 1.79 -2.77 15.65
CA VAL A 122 0.94 -3.92 15.99
C VAL A 122 -0.55 -3.58 15.98
N GLU A 123 -0.88 -2.30 15.93
CA GLU A 123 -2.23 -1.75 16.03
C GLU A 123 -2.86 -1.37 14.68
N ASP A 124 -2.10 -1.33 13.58
CA ASP A 124 -2.54 -0.85 12.28
C ASP A 124 -3.80 -1.55 11.75
N LEU A 125 -3.85 -2.87 11.85
CA LEU A 125 -5.02 -3.64 11.41
C LEU A 125 -6.27 -3.29 12.24
N ALA A 126 -6.12 -3.10 13.55
CA ALA A 126 -7.22 -2.72 14.42
C ALA A 126 -7.71 -1.30 14.08
N LEU A 127 -6.80 -0.34 13.92
CA LEU A 127 -7.11 1.04 13.57
C LEU A 127 -7.82 1.13 12.22
N MET A 128 -7.37 0.41 11.21
CA MET A 128 -7.98 0.44 9.89
C MET A 128 -9.32 -0.30 9.84
N ARG A 129 -9.45 -1.41 10.57
CA ARG A 129 -10.70 -2.19 10.60
C ARG A 129 -11.86 -1.48 11.32
N VAL A 130 -11.58 -0.55 12.22
CA VAL A 130 -12.64 0.19 12.93
C VAL A 130 -13.23 1.32 12.07
N ILE A 131 -12.57 1.70 10.97
CA ILE A 131 -13.06 2.75 10.06
C ILE A 131 -14.17 2.18 9.17
N PRO A 132 -15.41 2.73 9.21
CA PRO A 132 -16.52 2.25 8.39
C PRO A 132 -16.19 2.35 6.88
N GLY A 133 -16.41 1.25 6.14
CA GLY A 133 -16.19 1.20 4.69
C GLY A 133 -14.74 1.02 4.25
N MET A 134 -13.78 0.93 5.16
CA MET A 134 -12.39 0.62 4.85
C MET A 134 -12.22 -0.87 4.59
N THR A 135 -11.72 -1.24 3.41
CA THR A 135 -11.27 -2.60 3.11
C THR A 135 -9.86 -2.79 3.63
N VAL A 136 -9.60 -3.88 4.35
CA VAL A 136 -8.27 -4.17 4.93
C VAL A 136 -7.73 -5.47 4.33
N VAL A 137 -6.58 -5.39 3.68
CA VAL A 137 -5.94 -6.50 2.97
C VAL A 137 -4.54 -6.73 3.54
N ASN A 138 -4.26 -7.97 3.95
CA ASN A 138 -2.97 -8.37 4.54
C ASN A 138 -2.49 -9.68 3.91
N PRO A 139 -1.88 -9.64 2.70
CA PRO A 139 -1.41 -10.83 2.01
C PRO A 139 -0.33 -11.57 2.80
N CYS A 140 -0.39 -12.90 2.80
CA CYS A 140 0.53 -13.74 3.56
C CYS A 140 1.86 -13.99 2.83
N ASP A 141 1.87 -13.91 1.49
CA ASP A 141 3.07 -14.16 0.68
C ASP A 141 3.12 -13.32 -0.60
N GLY A 142 4.14 -13.57 -1.44
CA GLY A 142 4.36 -12.83 -2.67
C GLY A 142 3.34 -13.13 -3.78
N ALA A 143 2.76 -14.32 -3.81
CA ALA A 143 1.75 -14.69 -4.80
C ALA A 143 0.42 -14.01 -4.48
N GLU A 144 -0.01 -14.09 -3.23
CA GLU A 144 -1.22 -13.39 -2.76
C GLU A 144 -1.07 -11.86 -2.86
N MET A 145 0.14 -11.31 -2.61
CA MET A 145 0.40 -9.88 -2.79
C MET A 145 0.19 -9.43 -4.25
N ARG A 146 0.66 -10.20 -5.23
CA ARG A 146 0.44 -9.88 -6.67
C ARG A 146 -1.06 -9.85 -6.99
N ALA A 147 -1.81 -10.84 -6.49
CA ALA A 147 -3.25 -10.90 -6.61
C ALA A 147 -3.94 -9.70 -5.97
N ALA A 148 -3.53 -9.35 -4.76
CA ALA A 148 -4.10 -8.22 -4.01
C ALA A 148 -3.87 -6.87 -4.71
N VAL A 149 -2.68 -6.63 -5.29
CA VAL A 149 -2.42 -5.40 -6.04
C VAL A 149 -3.34 -5.29 -7.25
N GLN A 150 -3.48 -6.37 -8.05
CA GLN A 150 -4.39 -6.38 -9.20
C GLN A 150 -5.83 -6.12 -8.76
N ALA A 151 -6.32 -6.85 -7.76
CA ALA A 151 -7.68 -6.69 -7.27
C ALA A 151 -7.94 -5.28 -6.69
N LEU A 152 -6.96 -4.68 -6.02
CA LEU A 152 -7.07 -3.33 -5.48
C LEU A 152 -7.10 -2.24 -6.56
N ILE A 153 -6.46 -2.45 -7.71
CA ILE A 153 -6.57 -1.54 -8.86
C ILE A 153 -8.00 -1.53 -9.39
N ASP A 154 -8.65 -2.70 -9.43
CA ASP A 154 -10.02 -2.85 -9.93
C ASP A 154 -11.08 -2.48 -8.87
N TYR A 155 -10.74 -2.57 -7.59
CA TYR A 155 -11.64 -2.23 -6.50
C TYR A 155 -11.86 -0.72 -6.39
N ASP A 156 -13.11 -0.27 -6.47
CA ASP A 156 -13.48 1.13 -6.30
C ASP A 156 -13.90 1.41 -4.84
N GLY A 157 -12.99 2.03 -4.11
CA GLY A 157 -13.20 2.37 -2.70
C GLY A 157 -11.91 2.45 -1.90
N PRO A 158 -12.00 2.89 -0.64
CA PRO A 158 -10.85 3.02 0.24
C PRO A 158 -10.35 1.65 0.69
N ALA A 159 -9.03 1.46 0.64
CA ALA A 159 -8.42 0.22 1.13
C ALA A 159 -7.09 0.48 1.83
N TYR A 160 -6.81 -0.34 2.84
CA TYR A 160 -5.51 -0.44 3.50
C TYR A 160 -4.84 -1.75 3.10
N LEU A 161 -3.65 -1.66 2.53
CA LEU A 161 -2.82 -2.79 2.13
C LEU A 161 -1.59 -2.88 3.03
N ARG A 162 -1.49 -3.96 3.80
CA ARG A 162 -0.37 -4.19 4.71
C ARG A 162 0.74 -4.99 4.06
N LEU A 163 1.99 -4.53 4.22
CA LEU A 163 3.19 -5.19 3.72
C LEU A 163 4.13 -5.57 4.86
N GLY A 164 4.77 -6.74 4.73
CA GLY A 164 5.84 -7.20 5.63
C GLY A 164 7.25 -6.87 5.09
N ARG A 165 8.20 -6.64 6.01
CA ARG A 165 9.61 -6.40 5.68
C ARG A 165 10.37 -7.67 5.33
N SER A 166 10.16 -8.73 6.09
CA SER A 166 10.90 -9.98 5.99
C SER A 166 10.41 -10.85 4.84
N ALA A 167 11.34 -11.58 4.20
CA ALA A 167 10.98 -12.56 3.19
C ALA A 167 10.25 -13.76 3.83
N VAL A 168 9.16 -14.18 3.21
CA VAL A 168 8.33 -15.31 3.61
C VAL A 168 8.29 -16.36 2.50
N GLU A 169 8.01 -17.61 2.84
CA GLU A 169 7.80 -18.67 1.86
C GLU A 169 6.51 -18.48 1.10
N THR A 170 6.53 -18.75 -0.21
CA THR A 170 5.31 -18.77 -1.02
C THR A 170 4.52 -20.03 -0.71
N VAL A 171 3.31 -19.87 -0.22
CA VAL A 171 2.37 -20.94 0.18
C VAL A 171 1.05 -20.87 -0.57
N THR A 172 0.82 -19.79 -1.33
CA THR A 172 -0.36 -19.59 -2.18
C THR A 172 0.01 -19.68 -3.65
N GLU A 173 -1.00 -19.85 -4.51
CA GLU A 173 -0.85 -19.84 -5.96
C GLU A 173 -1.47 -18.57 -6.54
N TYR A 174 -0.78 -17.92 -7.49
CA TYR A 174 -1.28 -16.77 -8.22
C TYR A 174 -1.67 -17.18 -9.64
N GLU A 175 -2.94 -16.98 -9.98
CA GLU A 175 -3.41 -17.08 -11.36
C GLU A 175 -4.01 -15.72 -11.75
N SER A 176 -3.44 -15.09 -12.79
CA SER A 176 -3.92 -13.81 -13.30
C SER A 176 -5.40 -13.89 -13.69
N GLY A 177 -6.20 -12.90 -13.27
CA GLY A 177 -7.63 -12.80 -13.60
C GLY A 177 -8.58 -13.66 -12.76
N LYS A 178 -8.09 -14.42 -11.77
CA LYS A 178 -8.93 -15.26 -10.90
C LYS A 178 -9.15 -14.73 -9.48
N HIS A 179 -8.61 -13.55 -9.17
CA HIS A 179 -8.69 -12.98 -7.83
C HIS A 179 -9.64 -11.79 -7.79
N THR A 180 -10.73 -11.94 -7.05
CA THR A 180 -11.70 -10.88 -6.73
C THR A 180 -11.90 -10.82 -5.21
N PHE A 181 -12.14 -9.63 -4.68
CA PHE A 181 -12.59 -9.45 -3.29
C PHE A 181 -14.08 -9.78 -3.16
#